data_eb41b9d13cd76697753df5be0d64f31e
#
_entry.id   eb41b9d13cd76697753df5be0d64f31e
#
_cell.length_a   1.000
_cell.length_b   1.000
_cell.length_c   1.000
_cell.angle_alpha   90.00
_cell.angle_beta   90.00
_cell.angle_gamma   90.00
#
_symmetry.space_group_name_H-M   'P 1'
#
loop_
_entity.id
_entity.type
_entity.pdbx_description
1 polymer ?
#
loop_
_entity_poly.entity_id
_entity_poly.type
_entity_poly.pdbx_seq_one_letter_code
_entity_poly.pdbx_strand_id
1 'polypeptide(L)'
;MGEMVERVDEQDHTLGVVDRGEAIRRRWLHRVATTVCRDPDGRILVHRRPDHVSRFPGQYNWLVGGAVGVGETYPAAASRELAEELGVHAPTRFLFKYLCRGVISPYWLGLHEAVLNEPVVPDPSEVAWHAWLTPVELRVAMHDMTFVPDARDAFDRYQAEKAGSRGSLPRHSALPPRPERSP
;
A
#
# COMPACT_ATOMS: atom_id res chain seq x y z
N MET A 1 15.28 6.56 21.49
CA MET A 1 14.71 5.20 21.59
C MET A 1 14.24 4.84 20.18
N GLY A 2 14.59 3.66 19.67
CA GLY A 2 14.20 3.23 18.33
C GLY A 2 12.70 2.91 18.26
N GLU A 3 12.17 2.80 17.05
CA GLU A 3 10.80 2.39 16.78
C GLU A 3 10.60 0.90 17.17
N MET A 4 9.63 0.62 18.05
CA MET A 4 9.34 -0.75 18.49
C MET A 4 8.29 -1.39 17.59
N VAL A 5 8.54 -2.65 17.20
CA VAL A 5 7.65 -3.45 16.35
C VAL A 5 7.45 -4.84 16.91
N GLU A 6 6.42 -5.52 16.48
CA GLU A 6 6.27 -6.95 16.75
C GLU A 6 7.09 -7.77 15.76
N ARG A 7 8.01 -8.61 16.30
CA ARG A 7 8.61 -9.69 15.53
C ARG A 7 7.57 -10.78 15.31
N VAL A 8 7.47 -11.29 14.09
CA VAL A 8 6.48 -12.32 13.72
C VAL A 8 7.15 -13.53 13.03
N ASP A 9 6.42 -14.63 12.91
CA ASP A 9 6.81 -15.81 12.15
C ASP A 9 6.33 -15.77 10.68
N GLU A 10 6.58 -16.85 9.94
CA GLU A 10 6.15 -17.00 8.54
C GLU A 10 4.63 -17.18 8.37
N GLN A 11 3.88 -17.32 9.46
CA GLN A 11 2.42 -17.34 9.50
C GLN A 11 1.82 -16.04 10.02
N ASP A 12 2.68 -15.01 10.27
CA ASP A 12 2.31 -13.72 10.80
C ASP A 12 1.81 -13.77 12.26
N HIS A 13 2.26 -14.74 13.05
CA HIS A 13 2.02 -14.79 14.49
C HIS A 13 3.10 -14.02 15.25
N THR A 14 2.70 -13.26 16.27
CA THR A 14 3.62 -12.47 17.10
C THR A 14 4.51 -13.38 17.95
N LEU A 15 5.82 -13.18 17.85
CA LEU A 15 6.86 -13.87 18.63
C LEU A 15 7.40 -13.02 19.77
N GLY A 16 7.22 -11.71 19.75
CA GLY A 16 7.69 -10.78 20.77
C GLY A 16 7.86 -9.37 20.22
N VAL A 17 8.33 -8.46 21.07
CA VAL A 17 8.56 -7.05 20.76
C VAL A 17 10.05 -6.78 20.62
N VAL A 18 10.46 -6.08 19.57
CA VAL A 18 11.86 -5.79 19.24
C VAL A 18 12.00 -4.37 18.67
N ASP A 19 13.22 -3.83 18.73
CA ASP A 19 13.56 -2.61 17.98
C ASP A 19 13.55 -2.89 16.48
N ARG A 20 12.91 -2.03 15.68
CA ARG A 20 12.79 -2.19 14.22
C ARG A 20 14.15 -2.23 13.52
N GLY A 21 15.10 -1.42 13.97
CA GLY A 21 16.46 -1.45 13.44
C GLY A 21 17.16 -2.78 13.69
N GLU A 22 16.94 -3.38 14.86
CA GLU A 22 17.44 -4.71 15.17
C GLU A 22 16.75 -5.79 14.32
N ALA A 23 15.43 -5.74 14.19
CA ALA A 23 14.69 -6.66 13.34
C ALA A 23 15.24 -6.66 11.91
N ILE A 24 15.53 -5.50 11.35
CA ILE A 24 16.09 -5.34 10.01
C ILE A 24 17.51 -5.90 9.92
N ARG A 25 18.40 -5.55 10.89
CA ARG A 25 19.78 -6.06 10.91
C ARG A 25 19.85 -7.59 11.00
N ARG A 26 18.93 -8.18 11.79
CA ARG A 26 18.83 -9.64 11.98
C ARG A 26 17.98 -10.34 10.95
N ARG A 27 17.38 -9.57 10.01
CA ARG A 27 16.44 -10.08 9.00
C ARG A 27 15.24 -10.83 9.60
N TRP A 28 14.77 -10.37 10.76
CA TRP A 28 13.56 -10.87 11.38
C TRP A 28 12.32 -10.27 10.73
N LEU A 29 11.30 -11.10 10.60
CA LEU A 29 10.01 -10.66 10.10
C LEU A 29 9.33 -9.69 11.07
N HIS A 30 8.80 -8.63 10.53
CA HIS A 30 7.93 -7.68 11.18
C HIS A 30 6.83 -7.27 10.20
N ARG A 31 5.88 -6.44 10.63
CA ARG A 31 4.76 -6.01 9.78
C ARG A 31 4.99 -4.61 9.23
N VAL A 32 4.54 -4.43 7.99
CA VAL A 32 4.51 -3.14 7.30
C VAL A 32 3.11 -2.97 6.72
N ALA A 33 2.49 -1.81 6.95
CA ALA A 33 1.20 -1.44 6.36
C ALA A 33 1.43 -0.36 5.30
N THR A 34 0.90 -0.59 4.11
CA THR A 34 1.01 0.35 3.00
C THR A 34 -0.35 0.60 2.35
N THR A 35 -0.49 1.77 1.75
CA THR A 35 -1.73 2.22 1.11
C THR A 35 -1.48 2.70 -0.30
N VAL A 36 -2.28 2.18 -1.24
CA VAL A 36 -2.44 2.76 -2.58
C VAL A 36 -3.39 3.94 -2.45
N CYS A 37 -2.89 5.14 -2.63
CA CYS A 37 -3.70 6.35 -2.62
C CYS A 37 -4.21 6.63 -4.03
N ARG A 38 -5.53 6.72 -4.19
CA ARG A 38 -6.17 7.04 -5.46
C ARG A 38 -6.94 8.34 -5.35
N ASP A 39 -6.97 9.09 -6.43
CA ASP A 39 -7.91 10.19 -6.57
C ASP A 39 -9.28 9.70 -7.11
N PRO A 40 -10.32 10.56 -7.16
CA PRO A 40 -11.62 10.20 -7.68
C PRO A 40 -11.62 9.75 -9.16
N ASP A 41 -10.64 10.20 -9.94
CA ASP A 41 -10.45 9.79 -11.35
C ASP A 41 -9.73 8.45 -11.50
N GLY A 42 -9.29 7.88 -10.37
CA GLY A 42 -8.62 6.58 -10.33
C GLY A 42 -7.12 6.61 -10.61
N ARG A 43 -6.51 7.82 -10.67
CA ARG A 43 -5.05 7.97 -10.72
C ARG A 43 -4.45 7.60 -9.38
N ILE A 44 -3.21 7.13 -9.39
CA ILE A 44 -2.46 6.67 -8.21
C ILE A 44 -1.44 7.73 -7.84
N LEU A 45 -1.33 8.04 -6.54
CA LEU A 45 -0.29 8.90 -6.02
C LEU A 45 1.07 8.21 -6.17
N VAL A 46 2.01 8.90 -6.78
CA VAL A 46 3.42 8.54 -6.82
C VAL A 46 4.21 9.62 -6.11
N HIS A 47 5.14 9.25 -5.27
CA HIS A 47 5.97 10.20 -4.55
C HIS A 47 7.45 9.85 -4.67
N ARG A 48 8.31 10.86 -4.50
CA ARG A 48 9.76 10.71 -4.41
C ARG A 48 10.19 10.89 -2.97
N ARG A 49 10.98 9.97 -2.47
CA ARG A 49 11.57 10.03 -1.14
C ARG A 49 12.62 11.15 -1.08
N PRO A 50 12.78 11.84 0.06
CA PRO A 50 13.85 12.82 0.21
C PRO A 50 15.25 12.20 0.06
N ASP A 51 16.22 13.02 -0.31
CA ASP A 51 17.60 12.56 -0.50
C ASP A 51 18.34 12.29 0.83
N HIS A 52 17.83 12.80 1.95
CA HIS A 52 18.44 12.66 3.28
C HIS A 52 17.96 11.43 4.07
N VAL A 53 16.96 10.70 3.61
CA VAL A 53 16.46 9.52 4.33
C VAL A 53 17.44 8.35 4.25
N SER A 54 17.46 7.53 5.30
CA SER A 54 18.43 6.43 5.41
C SER A 54 18.16 5.25 4.47
N ARG A 55 16.93 5.11 3.97
CA ARG A 55 16.52 4.00 3.10
C ARG A 55 15.99 4.51 1.79
N PHE A 56 16.57 4.00 0.70
CA PHE A 56 16.17 4.34 -0.66
C PHE A 56 16.05 5.86 -0.90
N PRO A 57 17.10 6.68 -0.57
CA PRO A 57 17.07 8.11 -0.77
C PRO A 57 16.81 8.45 -2.24
N GLY A 58 15.97 9.45 -2.49
CA GLY A 58 15.65 9.94 -3.82
C GLY A 58 14.88 8.98 -4.74
N GLN A 59 14.54 7.76 -4.29
CA GLN A 59 13.79 6.81 -5.08
C GLN A 59 12.29 7.09 -5.05
N TYR A 60 11.60 6.63 -6.08
CA TYR A 60 10.15 6.76 -6.19
C TYR A 60 9.41 5.61 -5.55
N ASN A 61 8.21 5.88 -5.05
CA ASN A 61 7.27 4.89 -4.56
C ASN A 61 5.84 5.29 -4.91
N TRP A 62 4.95 4.32 -5.02
CA TRP A 62 3.52 4.51 -5.23
C TRP A 62 2.69 3.99 -4.05
N LEU A 63 3.38 3.56 -3.00
CA LEU A 63 2.80 3.11 -1.74
C LEU A 63 3.21 4.08 -0.64
N VAL A 64 2.26 4.49 0.17
CA VAL A 64 2.44 5.32 1.37
C VAL A 64 2.30 4.40 2.58
N GLY A 65 3.20 4.47 3.54
CA GLY A 65 3.10 3.63 4.73
C GLY A 65 4.42 3.28 5.39
N GLY A 66 4.33 2.58 6.51
CA GLY A 66 5.45 2.24 7.36
C GLY A 66 5.22 1.00 8.22
N ALA A 67 6.00 0.88 9.29
CA ALA A 67 5.89 -0.27 10.17
C ALA A 67 4.61 -0.24 11.00
N VAL A 68 4.08 -1.42 11.24
CA VAL A 68 2.97 -1.62 12.18
C VAL A 68 3.55 -1.63 13.60
N GLY A 69 3.06 -0.73 14.45
CA GLY A 69 3.49 -0.60 15.83
C GLY A 69 3.04 -1.78 16.71
N VAL A 70 3.57 -1.81 17.94
CA VAL A 70 3.21 -2.84 18.92
C VAL A 70 1.73 -2.73 19.29
N GLY A 71 0.99 -3.83 19.13
CA GLY A 71 -0.45 -3.89 19.39
C GLY A 71 -1.32 -3.18 18.34
N GLU A 72 -0.72 -2.64 17.29
CA GLU A 72 -1.43 -1.98 16.21
C GLU A 72 -1.91 -3.00 15.16
N THR A 73 -3.05 -2.74 14.54
CA THR A 73 -3.52 -3.53 13.40
C THR A 73 -3.03 -2.95 12.08
N TYR A 74 -2.98 -3.74 11.00
CA TYR A 74 -2.64 -3.24 9.66
C TYR A 74 -3.48 -2.03 9.22
N PRO A 75 -4.84 -2.04 9.37
CA PRO A 75 -5.64 -0.86 9.01
C PRO A 75 -5.37 0.37 9.88
N ALA A 76 -5.09 0.19 11.18
CA ALA A 76 -4.77 1.30 12.06
C ALA A 76 -3.43 1.96 11.65
N ALA A 77 -2.39 1.14 11.40
CA ALA A 77 -1.12 1.62 10.91
C ALA A 77 -1.26 2.33 9.55
N ALA A 78 -2.00 1.75 8.60
CA ALA A 78 -2.25 2.37 7.31
C ALA A 78 -2.90 3.75 7.43
N SER A 79 -3.88 3.92 8.33
CA SER A 79 -4.55 5.20 8.55
C SER A 79 -3.63 6.22 9.25
N ARG A 80 -2.80 5.79 10.20
CA ARG A 80 -1.81 6.64 10.87
C ARG A 80 -0.78 7.16 9.87
N GLU A 81 -0.21 6.28 9.05
CA GLU A 81 0.80 6.65 8.05
C GLU A 81 0.25 7.64 7.00
N LEU A 82 -1.02 7.48 6.57
CA LEU A 82 -1.65 8.46 5.68
C LEU A 82 -1.71 9.86 6.32
N ALA A 83 -2.06 9.94 7.60
CA ALA A 83 -2.10 11.22 8.32
C ALA A 83 -0.69 11.81 8.51
N GLU A 84 0.30 10.98 8.85
CA GLU A 84 1.68 11.41 9.08
C GLU A 84 2.38 11.85 7.79
N GLU A 85 2.32 11.04 6.72
CA GLU A 85 3.04 11.32 5.48
C GLU A 85 2.32 12.32 4.55
N LEU A 86 0.97 12.28 4.47
CA LEU A 86 0.19 13.07 3.52
C LEU A 86 -0.75 14.10 4.14
N GLY A 87 -0.86 14.16 5.46
CA GLY A 87 -1.76 15.05 6.16
C GLY A 87 -3.25 14.81 5.90
N VAL A 88 -3.64 13.58 5.52
CA VAL A 88 -5.01 13.21 5.16
C VAL A 88 -5.59 12.13 6.05
N HIS A 89 -6.89 12.24 6.33
CA HIS A 89 -7.67 11.23 7.04
C HIS A 89 -8.70 10.63 6.08
N ALA A 90 -8.42 9.44 5.56
CA ALA A 90 -9.31 8.75 4.65
C ALA A 90 -9.52 7.30 5.09
N PRO A 91 -10.71 6.72 4.86
CA PRO A 91 -10.94 5.30 5.11
C PRO A 91 -9.98 4.44 4.29
N THR A 92 -9.27 3.53 4.95
CA THR A 92 -8.40 2.57 4.30
C THR A 92 -9.11 1.23 4.17
N ARG A 93 -9.14 0.68 2.96
CA ARG A 93 -9.68 -0.66 2.69
C ARG A 93 -8.54 -1.66 2.56
N PHE A 94 -8.46 -2.62 3.46
CA PHE A 94 -7.51 -3.73 3.36
C PHE A 94 -7.80 -4.55 2.10
N LEU A 95 -6.76 -4.88 1.34
CA LEU A 95 -6.86 -5.69 0.13
C LEU A 95 -6.35 -7.12 0.39
N PHE A 96 -5.09 -7.23 0.71
CA PHE A 96 -4.40 -8.49 1.02
C PHE A 96 -3.11 -8.24 1.76
N LYS A 97 -2.50 -9.31 2.27
CA LYS A 97 -1.11 -9.28 2.76
C LYS A 97 -0.30 -10.39 2.13
N TYR A 98 1.00 -10.19 2.06
CA TYR A 98 1.93 -11.20 1.58
C TYR A 98 3.31 -11.04 2.22
N LEU A 99 4.06 -12.14 2.24
CA LEU A 99 5.45 -12.14 2.68
C LEU A 99 6.34 -11.52 1.60
N CYS A 100 6.76 -10.28 1.82
CA CYS A 100 7.74 -9.60 1.00
C CYS A 100 9.13 -10.00 1.43
N ARG A 101 9.95 -10.53 0.50
CA ARG A 101 11.31 -10.95 0.84
C ARG A 101 12.28 -9.78 1.03
N GLY A 102 11.94 -8.60 0.49
CA GLY A 102 12.66 -7.34 0.64
C GLY A 102 14.15 -7.43 0.31
N VAL A 103 14.73 -6.39 -0.26
CA VAL A 103 16.17 -6.33 -0.56
C VAL A 103 16.98 -6.19 0.73
N ILE A 104 16.48 -5.36 1.67
CA ILE A 104 17.17 -5.09 2.94
C ILE A 104 16.84 -6.19 3.97
N SER A 105 15.55 -6.48 4.16
CA SER A 105 15.04 -7.43 5.15
C SER A 105 13.67 -7.94 4.71
N PRO A 106 13.30 -9.19 5.01
CA PRO A 106 11.95 -9.68 4.75
C PRO A 106 10.95 -9.08 5.75
N TYR A 107 9.69 -8.93 5.31
CA TYR A 107 8.59 -8.43 6.15
C TYR A 107 7.23 -8.86 5.60
N TRP A 108 6.22 -8.88 6.45
CA TRP A 108 4.84 -9.00 6.02
C TRP A 108 4.32 -7.63 5.56
N LEU A 109 3.90 -7.55 4.30
CA LEU A 109 3.32 -6.34 3.74
C LEU A 109 1.79 -6.47 3.69
N GLY A 110 1.08 -5.64 4.43
CA GLY A 110 -0.36 -5.44 4.33
C GLY A 110 -0.67 -4.31 3.37
N LEU A 111 -1.35 -4.61 2.27
CA LEU A 111 -1.72 -3.63 1.25
C LEU A 111 -3.16 -3.14 1.47
N HIS A 112 -3.32 -1.83 1.46
CA HIS A 112 -4.60 -1.13 1.57
C HIS A 112 -4.83 -0.24 0.34
N GLU A 113 -6.05 0.22 0.19
CA GLU A 113 -6.43 1.23 -0.80
C GLU A 113 -7.25 2.33 -0.11
N ALA A 114 -6.99 3.58 -0.46
CA ALA A 114 -7.79 4.73 -0.05
C ALA A 114 -8.09 5.63 -1.25
N VAL A 115 -9.30 6.21 -1.28
CA VAL A 115 -9.65 7.26 -2.25
C VAL A 115 -9.58 8.60 -1.52
N LEU A 116 -8.71 9.47 -2.01
CA LEU A 116 -8.47 10.78 -1.42
C LEU A 116 -9.27 11.84 -2.19
N ASN A 117 -10.26 12.41 -1.53
CA ASN A 117 -11.14 13.44 -2.10
C ASN A 117 -10.64 14.87 -1.79
N GLU A 118 -9.66 15.01 -0.92
CA GLU A 118 -9.09 16.27 -0.50
C GLU A 118 -7.64 16.39 -0.99
N PRO A 119 -7.13 17.61 -1.17
CA PRO A 119 -5.72 17.84 -1.48
C PRO A 119 -4.81 17.24 -0.40
N VAL A 120 -3.74 16.56 -0.83
CA VAL A 120 -2.71 16.07 0.08
C VAL A 120 -1.80 17.22 0.53
N VAL A 121 -1.33 17.17 1.78
CA VAL A 121 -0.34 18.09 2.36
C VAL A 121 0.83 17.22 2.86
N PRO A 122 1.73 16.79 1.95
CA PRO A 122 2.79 15.87 2.31
C PRO A 122 3.77 16.46 3.31
N ASP A 123 4.25 15.62 4.23
CA ASP A 123 5.38 15.97 5.10
C ASP A 123 6.66 16.00 4.25
N PRO A 124 7.37 17.16 4.17
CA PRO A 124 8.60 17.26 3.40
C PRO A 124 9.74 16.36 3.87
N SER A 125 9.68 15.87 5.12
CA SER A 125 10.67 14.92 5.65
C SER A 125 10.48 13.49 5.12
N GLU A 126 9.29 13.16 4.60
CA GLU A 126 8.94 11.85 4.05
C GLU A 126 8.70 11.89 2.53
N VAL A 127 8.18 13.00 2.01
CA VAL A 127 7.78 13.17 0.61
C VAL A 127 8.38 14.44 0.03
N ALA A 128 9.42 14.31 -0.79
CA ALA A 128 10.08 15.44 -1.44
C ALA A 128 9.34 15.93 -2.69
N TRP A 129 8.56 15.06 -3.32
CA TRP A 129 7.76 15.36 -4.52
C TRP A 129 6.66 14.32 -4.69
N HIS A 130 5.54 14.70 -5.30
CA HIS A 130 4.46 13.78 -5.65
C HIS A 130 3.75 14.17 -6.95
N ALA A 131 3.09 13.20 -7.58
CA ALA A 131 2.18 13.38 -8.71
C ALA A 131 1.11 12.29 -8.74
N TRP A 132 0.05 12.53 -9.48
CA TRP A 132 -1.02 11.58 -9.75
C TRP A 132 -0.86 10.98 -11.13
N LEU A 133 -0.66 9.69 -11.23
CA LEU A 133 -0.47 8.94 -12.47
C LEU A 133 -1.60 7.94 -12.69
N THR A 134 -2.03 7.77 -13.93
CA THR A 134 -2.87 6.62 -14.30
C THR A 134 -2.08 5.32 -14.10
N PRO A 135 -2.74 4.17 -13.93
CA PRO A 135 -2.04 2.87 -13.83
C PRO A 135 -1.11 2.57 -15.03
N VAL A 136 -1.43 3.08 -16.21
CA VAL A 136 -0.60 2.92 -17.41
C VAL A 136 0.66 3.77 -17.31
N GLU A 137 0.52 5.06 -16.96
CA GLU A 137 1.65 5.97 -16.75
C GLU A 137 2.57 5.49 -15.62
N LEU A 138 1.99 4.97 -14.52
CA LEU A 138 2.77 4.40 -13.42
C LEU A 138 3.62 3.20 -13.91
N ARG A 139 3.07 2.33 -14.74
CA ARG A 139 3.82 1.20 -15.32
C ARG A 139 4.99 1.69 -16.16
N VAL A 140 4.80 2.71 -16.97
CA VAL A 140 5.87 3.34 -17.77
C VAL A 140 6.90 3.98 -16.84
N ALA A 141 6.47 4.77 -15.86
CA ALA A 141 7.35 5.40 -14.89
C ALA A 141 8.23 4.39 -14.12
N MET A 142 7.69 3.24 -13.75
CA MET A 142 8.47 2.16 -13.10
C MET A 142 9.55 1.56 -14.01
N HIS A 143 9.41 1.67 -15.33
CA HIS A 143 10.43 1.26 -16.27
C HIS A 143 11.55 2.31 -16.40
N ASP A 144 11.16 3.59 -16.44
CA ASP A 144 12.04 4.70 -16.80
C ASP A 144 12.72 5.37 -15.60
N MET A 145 12.16 5.19 -14.38
CA MET A 145 12.61 5.85 -13.15
C MET A 145 13.01 4.81 -12.10
N THR A 146 13.82 5.24 -11.12
CA THR A 146 14.28 4.37 -10.04
C THR A 146 13.24 4.33 -8.92
N PHE A 147 12.45 3.29 -8.88
CA PHE A 147 11.53 2.97 -7.80
C PHE A 147 12.20 2.13 -6.71
N VAL A 148 11.61 2.18 -5.48
CA VAL A 148 12.02 1.26 -4.42
C VAL A 148 11.89 -0.20 -4.90
N PRO A 149 12.78 -1.11 -4.49
CA PRO A 149 12.89 -2.45 -5.10
C PRO A 149 11.60 -3.27 -5.11
N ASP A 150 10.78 -3.14 -4.05
CA ASP A 150 9.56 -3.95 -3.88
C ASP A 150 8.35 -3.36 -4.63
N ALA A 151 8.48 -2.15 -5.19
CA ALA A 151 7.37 -1.43 -5.84
C ALA A 151 6.74 -2.20 -7.01
N ARG A 152 7.57 -2.88 -7.82
CA ARG A 152 7.10 -3.61 -9.01
C ARG A 152 6.33 -4.88 -8.63
N ASP A 153 6.85 -5.70 -7.72
CA ASP A 153 6.16 -6.92 -7.26
C ASP A 153 4.82 -6.56 -6.59
N ALA A 154 4.80 -5.53 -5.75
CA ALA A 154 3.57 -5.02 -5.15
C ALA A 154 2.55 -4.55 -6.20
N PHE A 155 3.01 -3.89 -7.27
CA PHE A 155 2.14 -3.41 -8.34
C PHE A 155 1.52 -4.55 -9.15
N ASP A 156 2.29 -5.56 -9.50
CA ASP A 156 1.79 -6.71 -10.24
C ASP A 156 0.73 -7.47 -9.42
N ARG A 157 0.95 -7.65 -8.11
CA ARG A 157 -0.04 -8.22 -7.18
C ARG A 157 -1.31 -7.37 -7.07
N TYR A 158 -1.16 -6.05 -6.94
CA TYR A 158 -2.28 -5.12 -6.89
C TYR A 158 -3.12 -5.17 -8.17
N GLN A 159 -2.48 -5.23 -9.35
CA GLN A 159 -3.19 -5.34 -10.62
C GLN A 159 -3.94 -6.68 -10.76
N ALA A 160 -3.33 -7.78 -10.30
CA ALA A 160 -3.98 -9.10 -10.29
C ALA A 160 -5.23 -9.11 -9.39
N GLU A 161 -5.14 -8.53 -8.19
CA GLU A 161 -6.29 -8.38 -7.27
C GLU A 161 -7.43 -7.56 -7.91
N LYS A 162 -7.10 -6.44 -8.55
CA LYS A 162 -8.11 -5.60 -9.24
C LYS A 162 -8.76 -6.32 -10.42
N ALA A 163 -8.04 -7.14 -11.14
CA ALA A 163 -8.58 -7.95 -12.25
C ALA A 163 -9.52 -9.05 -11.71
N GLY A 164 -9.14 -9.74 -10.65
CA GLY A 164 -9.96 -10.76 -9.98
C GLY A 164 -11.27 -10.19 -9.43
N SER A 165 -11.21 -9.02 -8.81
CA SER A 165 -12.38 -8.35 -8.25
C SER A 165 -13.39 -7.89 -9.32
N ARG A 166 -12.93 -7.56 -10.55
CA ARG A 166 -13.81 -7.21 -11.68
C ARG A 166 -14.53 -8.43 -12.28
N GLY A 167 -13.97 -9.63 -12.17
CA GLY A 167 -14.56 -10.88 -12.65
C GLY A 167 -15.69 -11.42 -11.76
N SER A 168 -15.84 -10.93 -10.54
CA SER A 168 -16.83 -11.35 -9.54
C SER A 168 -18.13 -10.55 -9.51
N LEU A 169 -18.40 -9.70 -10.49
CA LEU A 169 -19.72 -9.07 -10.60
C LEU A 169 -20.78 -10.14 -10.93
N PRO A 170 -21.89 -10.23 -10.17
CA PRO A 170 -22.95 -11.17 -10.48
C PRO A 170 -23.49 -10.88 -11.87
N ARG A 171 -23.53 -11.91 -12.71
CA ARG A 171 -24.28 -11.85 -13.97
C ARG A 171 -25.70 -11.49 -13.61
N HIS A 172 -26.14 -10.31 -14.00
CA HIS A 172 -27.53 -9.90 -13.84
C HIS A 172 -28.43 -11.03 -14.40
N SER A 173 -29.20 -11.60 -13.48
CA SER A 173 -30.24 -12.57 -13.80
C SER A 173 -31.22 -11.99 -14.82
N ALA A 174 -31.61 -12.86 -15.73
CA ALA A 174 -32.52 -12.64 -16.84
C ALA A 174 -33.66 -11.67 -16.56
N LEU A 175 -33.99 -10.84 -17.54
CA LEU A 175 -35.21 -10.06 -17.64
C LEU A 175 -36.44 -10.94 -17.36
N PRO A 176 -37.45 -10.44 -16.64
CA PRO A 176 -38.70 -11.14 -16.46
C PRO A 176 -39.44 -11.30 -17.83
N PRO A 177 -40.18 -12.41 -18.03
CA PRO A 177 -40.91 -12.64 -19.28
C PRO A 177 -41.98 -11.54 -19.51
N ARG A 178 -42.12 -11.12 -20.78
CA ARG A 178 -43.16 -10.17 -21.21
C ARG A 178 -44.54 -10.77 -20.89
N PRO A 179 -45.50 -9.94 -20.42
CA PRO A 179 -46.87 -10.39 -20.29
C PRO A 179 -47.47 -10.71 -21.69
N GLU A 180 -48.04 -11.92 -21.81
CA GLU A 180 -48.80 -12.33 -22.96
C GLU A 180 -50.06 -11.44 -23.12
N ARG A 181 -50.26 -10.91 -24.34
CA ARG A 181 -51.51 -10.24 -24.70
C ARG A 181 -52.55 -11.36 -24.97
N SER A 182 -53.58 -11.43 -24.18
CA SER A 182 -54.76 -12.22 -24.48
C SER A 182 -55.62 -11.57 -25.55
N PRO A 183 -56.38 -12.37 -26.34
CA PRO A 183 -57.15 -11.95 -27.54
C PRO A 183 -58.37 -11.05 -27.25
#